data_c94b31a4858ffca6223cb9d8f3415eaf
#
_entry.id   c94b31a4858ffca6223cb9d8f3415eaf
#
_cell.length_a   1.000
_cell.length_b   1.000
_cell.length_c   1.000
_cell.angle_alpha   90.00
_cell.angle_beta   90.00
_cell.angle_gamma   90.00
#
_symmetry.space_group_name_H-M   'P 1'
#
loop_
_entity.id
_entity.type
_entity.pdbx_description
1 polymer ?
#
loop_
_entity_poly.entity_id
_entity_poly.type
_entity_poly.pdbx_seq_one_letter_code
_entity_poly.pdbx_strand_id
1 'polypeptide(L)'
;FGGKGAGDGQFNTCHGLAIDNRFGAPRLLVADRENRRLVHTDLDGKFIGVYAKGLRRPCMVDIMGDHCAVAELEARVTIIDKEGNPVAFLGDNPDKSLWAKFGVPVAQWKDGIFTAPHGLCFDKSGNIYVQDWNATGRVTKLVKK
;
A
#
# COMPACT_ATOMS: atom_id res chain seq x y z
N PHE A 1 -19.58 8.43 4.56
CA PHE A 1 -19.93 7.15 3.93
C PHE A 1 -19.07 6.00 4.49
N GLY A 2 -19.43 4.75 4.17
CA GLY A 2 -18.76 3.58 4.66
C GLY A 2 -19.56 2.84 5.72
N GLY A 3 -18.88 2.01 6.47
CA GLY A 3 -19.42 1.16 7.55
C GLY A 3 -18.52 -0.05 7.73
N LYS A 4 -18.58 -0.72 8.87
CA LYS A 4 -17.75 -1.90 9.14
C LYS A 4 -18.27 -3.11 8.38
N GLY A 5 -17.41 -3.75 7.59
CA GLY A 5 -17.72 -4.97 6.87
C GLY A 5 -16.80 -5.21 5.67
N ALA A 6 -17.18 -6.15 4.81
CA ALA A 6 -16.44 -6.53 3.60
C ALA A 6 -17.29 -6.41 2.32
N GLY A 7 -18.55 -5.99 2.44
CA GLY A 7 -19.45 -5.76 1.29
C GLY A 7 -19.12 -4.49 0.51
N ASP A 8 -19.95 -4.18 -0.48
CA ASP A 8 -19.84 -2.98 -1.29
C ASP A 8 -20.06 -1.73 -0.43
N GLY A 9 -19.13 -0.79 -0.48
CA GLY A 9 -19.15 0.41 0.36
C GLY A 9 -18.89 0.18 1.84
N GLN A 10 -18.53 -1.03 2.25
CA GLN A 10 -18.09 -1.35 3.60
C GLN A 10 -16.57 -1.52 3.65
N PHE A 11 -15.98 -1.27 4.81
CA PHE A 11 -14.54 -1.35 5.03
C PHE A 11 -14.21 -1.99 6.37
N ASN A 12 -13.01 -2.53 6.48
CA ASN A 12 -12.48 -3.00 7.75
C ASN A 12 -11.09 -2.40 7.98
N THR A 13 -11.04 -1.38 8.84
CA THR A 13 -9.85 -0.57 9.08
C THR A 13 -9.36 0.11 7.79
N CYS A 14 -10.13 1.13 7.31
CA CYS A 14 -9.62 2.06 6.29
C CYS A 14 -8.30 2.66 6.74
N HIS A 15 -7.33 2.71 5.85
CA HIS A 15 -6.00 3.18 6.20
C HIS A 15 -5.55 4.33 5.29
N GLY A 16 -4.76 4.08 4.25
CA GLY A 16 -4.31 5.11 3.31
C GLY A 16 -5.35 5.42 2.23
N LEU A 17 -5.31 6.65 1.75
CA LEU A 17 -6.18 7.18 0.70
C LEU A 17 -5.36 7.86 -0.38
N ALA A 18 -5.79 7.78 -1.63
CA ALA A 18 -5.27 8.58 -2.74
C ALA A 18 -6.40 8.96 -3.70
N ILE A 19 -6.25 10.11 -4.36
CA ILE A 19 -7.10 10.47 -5.51
C ILE A 19 -6.50 9.82 -6.74
N ASP A 20 -7.30 8.98 -7.40
CA ASP A 20 -6.91 8.27 -8.62
C ASP A 20 -7.56 8.91 -9.84
N ASN A 21 -6.73 9.63 -10.61
CA ASN A 21 -7.15 10.34 -11.82
C ASN A 21 -6.93 9.53 -13.12
N ARG A 22 -6.52 8.26 -13.02
CA ARG A 22 -6.18 7.44 -14.19
C ARG A 22 -7.39 6.97 -15.01
N PHE A 23 -8.61 7.12 -14.49
CA PHE A 23 -9.84 6.53 -15.07
C PHE A 23 -10.83 7.56 -15.65
N GLY A 24 -10.36 8.72 -16.06
CA GLY A 24 -11.20 9.80 -16.57
C GLY A 24 -11.76 10.65 -15.42
N ALA A 25 -12.89 10.26 -14.82
CA ALA A 25 -13.37 10.93 -13.61
C ALA A 25 -12.49 10.56 -12.39
N PRO A 26 -12.17 11.51 -11.50
CA PRO A 26 -11.44 11.23 -10.27
C PRO A 26 -12.17 10.19 -9.41
N ARG A 27 -11.40 9.28 -8.82
CA ARG A 27 -11.87 8.28 -7.86
C ARG A 27 -11.11 8.39 -6.56
N LEU A 28 -11.73 8.02 -5.47
CA LEU A 28 -11.04 7.81 -4.21
C LEU A 28 -10.58 6.34 -4.17
N LEU A 29 -9.27 6.13 -4.08
CA LEU A 29 -8.67 4.82 -3.85
C LEU A 29 -8.46 4.65 -2.35
N VAL A 30 -9.03 3.59 -1.78
CA VAL A 30 -9.05 3.31 -0.34
C VAL A 30 -8.28 2.03 -0.06
N ALA A 31 -7.30 2.09 0.83
CA ALA A 31 -6.65 0.90 1.39
C ALA A 31 -7.54 0.30 2.50
N ASP A 32 -8.28 -0.73 2.15
CA ASP A 32 -9.17 -1.47 3.05
C ASP A 32 -8.39 -2.62 3.70
N ARG A 33 -7.62 -2.25 4.74
CA ARG A 33 -6.48 -3.00 5.26
C ARG A 33 -6.80 -4.41 5.70
N GLU A 34 -7.77 -4.58 6.58
CA GLU A 34 -8.09 -5.91 7.14
C GLU A 34 -8.89 -6.77 6.17
N ASN A 35 -9.53 -6.16 5.16
CA ASN A 35 -10.11 -6.89 4.03
C ASN A 35 -9.09 -7.22 2.93
N ARG A 36 -7.81 -6.83 3.10
CA ARG A 36 -6.69 -7.16 2.21
C ARG A 36 -6.93 -6.76 0.75
N ARG A 37 -7.54 -5.58 0.54
CA ARG A 37 -7.93 -5.08 -0.78
C ARG A 37 -7.77 -3.57 -0.91
N LEU A 38 -7.76 -3.11 -2.16
CA LEU A 38 -7.96 -1.70 -2.51
C LEU A 38 -9.33 -1.56 -3.16
N VAL A 39 -10.02 -0.49 -2.82
CA VAL A 39 -11.38 -0.21 -3.28
C VAL A 39 -11.43 1.17 -3.93
N HIS A 40 -12.11 1.29 -5.07
CA HIS A 40 -12.49 2.56 -5.66
C HIS A 40 -13.91 2.97 -5.22
N THR A 41 -14.05 4.21 -4.81
CA THR A 41 -15.34 4.92 -4.73
C THR A 41 -15.27 6.15 -5.62
N ASP A 42 -16.43 6.77 -5.93
CA ASP A 42 -16.41 8.17 -6.37
C ASP A 42 -16.09 9.09 -5.17
N LEU A 43 -16.01 10.40 -5.42
CA LEU A 43 -15.65 11.35 -4.38
C LEU A 43 -16.78 11.57 -3.34
N ASP A 44 -18.00 11.15 -3.66
CA ASP A 44 -19.16 11.19 -2.75
C ASP A 44 -19.34 9.87 -1.98
N GLY A 45 -18.44 8.89 -2.21
CA GLY A 45 -18.39 7.63 -1.47
C GLY A 45 -19.22 6.50 -2.07
N LYS A 46 -19.78 6.66 -3.26
CA LYS A 46 -20.46 5.58 -3.96
C LYS A 46 -19.44 4.54 -4.41
N PHE A 47 -19.65 3.29 -4.03
CA PHE A 47 -18.79 2.17 -4.41
C PHE A 47 -18.73 2.01 -5.94
N ILE A 48 -17.51 1.91 -6.47
CA ILE A 48 -17.23 1.65 -7.89
C ILE A 48 -16.80 0.21 -8.10
N GLY A 49 -15.90 -0.29 -7.24
CA GLY A 49 -15.42 -1.66 -7.35
C GLY A 49 -14.19 -1.95 -6.50
N VAL A 50 -13.83 -3.22 -6.44
CA VAL A 50 -12.56 -3.65 -5.88
C VAL A 50 -11.49 -3.51 -6.97
N TYR A 51 -10.47 -2.68 -6.71
CA TYR A 51 -9.38 -2.44 -7.66
C TYR A 51 -8.32 -3.54 -7.60
N ALA A 52 -7.91 -3.93 -6.39
CA ALA A 52 -6.97 -5.02 -6.19
C ALA A 52 -7.30 -5.78 -4.92
N LYS A 53 -6.97 -7.08 -4.87
CA LYS A 53 -7.24 -7.98 -3.73
C LYS A 53 -6.06 -8.91 -3.46
N GLY A 54 -6.09 -9.60 -2.32
CA GLY A 54 -5.03 -10.53 -1.94
C GLY A 54 -3.75 -9.84 -1.45
N LEU A 55 -3.87 -8.58 -1.02
CA LEU A 55 -2.77 -7.79 -0.50
C LEU A 55 -2.43 -8.18 0.95
N ARG A 56 -1.20 -7.88 1.35
CA ARG A 56 -0.70 -8.17 2.71
C ARG A 56 -0.94 -7.00 3.67
N ARG A 57 -2.22 -6.71 3.99
CA ARG A 57 -2.65 -5.60 4.86
C ARG A 57 -2.18 -4.24 4.34
N PRO A 58 -2.77 -3.73 3.24
CA PRO A 58 -2.36 -2.46 2.62
C PRO A 58 -2.57 -1.29 3.59
N CYS A 59 -1.54 -0.45 3.76
CA CYS A 59 -1.57 0.70 4.66
C CYS A 59 -1.59 2.03 3.89
N MET A 60 -0.74 2.21 2.90
CA MET A 60 -0.65 3.44 2.13
C MET A 60 -0.57 3.13 0.65
N VAL A 61 -1.08 4.05 -0.14
CA VAL A 61 -1.06 3.99 -1.60
C VAL A 61 -0.57 5.31 -2.15
N ASP A 62 0.23 5.28 -3.22
CA ASP A 62 0.58 6.46 -4.01
C ASP A 62 0.62 6.08 -5.48
N ILE A 63 0.35 7.04 -6.37
CA ILE A 63 0.12 6.80 -7.79
C ILE A 63 1.10 7.64 -8.60
N MET A 64 1.78 6.97 -9.55
CA MET A 64 2.62 7.63 -10.54
C MET A 64 2.42 7.01 -11.93
N GLY A 65 2.00 7.82 -12.90
CA GLY A 65 1.65 7.33 -14.23
C GLY A 65 0.54 6.27 -14.13
N ASP A 66 0.73 5.13 -14.78
CA ASP A 66 -0.25 4.02 -14.74
C ASP A 66 -0.06 3.07 -13.56
N HIS A 67 0.91 3.31 -12.69
CA HIS A 67 1.22 2.44 -11.57
C HIS A 67 0.76 3.00 -10.23
N CYS A 68 0.37 2.10 -9.35
CA CYS A 68 0.09 2.37 -7.94
C CYS A 68 1.10 1.58 -7.08
N ALA A 69 1.82 2.27 -6.19
CA ALA A 69 2.62 1.63 -5.16
C ALA A 69 1.80 1.46 -3.89
N VAL A 70 1.91 0.30 -3.26
CA VAL A 70 1.17 -0.06 -2.04
C VAL A 70 2.13 -0.50 -0.96
N ALA A 71 2.15 0.22 0.16
CA ALA A 71 2.83 -0.25 1.37
C ALA A 71 1.98 -1.32 2.06
N GLU A 72 2.50 -2.51 2.20
CA GLU A 72 1.82 -3.62 2.84
C GLU A 72 2.47 -3.93 4.19
N LEU A 73 1.70 -3.82 5.27
CA LEU A 73 2.19 -3.97 6.65
C LEU A 73 2.94 -5.29 6.88
N GLU A 74 2.57 -6.34 6.17
CA GLU A 74 3.22 -7.64 6.21
C GLU A 74 4.39 -7.69 5.22
N ALA A 75 5.30 -6.72 5.37
CA ALA A 75 6.70 -6.71 4.94
C ALA A 75 6.96 -6.78 3.43
N ARG A 76 6.21 -6.01 2.61
CA ARG A 76 6.56 -5.75 1.20
C ARG A 76 5.91 -4.47 0.67
N VAL A 77 6.41 -3.98 -0.45
CA VAL A 77 5.73 -2.99 -1.30
C VAL A 77 5.30 -3.69 -2.58
N THR A 78 4.04 -3.53 -2.98
CA THR A 78 3.52 -4.06 -4.25
C THR A 78 3.30 -2.92 -5.23
N ILE A 79 3.78 -3.09 -6.46
CA ILE A 79 3.45 -2.23 -7.59
C ILE A 79 2.31 -2.87 -8.36
N ILE A 80 1.26 -2.10 -8.62
CA ILE A 80 0.03 -2.55 -9.29
C ILE A 80 -0.19 -1.72 -10.55
N ASP A 81 -0.53 -2.35 -11.66
CA ASP A 81 -0.89 -1.69 -12.91
C ASP A 81 -2.29 -1.05 -12.84
N LYS A 82 -2.69 -0.36 -13.90
CA LYS A 82 -3.99 0.33 -13.99
C LYS A 82 -5.18 -0.65 -13.93
N GLU A 83 -4.99 -1.89 -14.35
CA GLU A 83 -5.98 -2.96 -14.37
C GLU A 83 -6.15 -3.64 -13.00
N GLY A 84 -5.30 -3.31 -12.02
CA GLY A 84 -5.35 -3.87 -10.66
C GLY A 84 -4.50 -5.13 -10.48
N ASN A 85 -3.61 -5.46 -11.44
CA ASN A 85 -2.73 -6.61 -11.33
C ASN A 85 -1.39 -6.24 -10.69
N PRO A 86 -0.84 -7.07 -9.80
CA PRO A 86 0.50 -6.86 -9.29
C PRO A 86 1.54 -7.12 -10.38
N VAL A 87 2.42 -6.14 -10.63
CA VAL A 87 3.49 -6.22 -11.63
C VAL A 87 4.88 -6.34 -10.99
N ALA A 88 5.04 -5.95 -9.74
CA ALA A 88 6.28 -6.14 -9.00
C ALA A 88 6.06 -6.21 -7.48
N PHE A 89 6.92 -6.96 -6.82
CA PHE A 89 7.03 -7.01 -5.36
C PHE A 89 8.43 -6.51 -4.96
N LEU A 90 8.49 -5.47 -4.14
CA LEU A 90 9.73 -4.83 -3.75
C LEU A 90 9.98 -5.06 -2.26
N GLY A 91 11.22 -5.42 -1.93
CA GLY A 91 11.66 -5.59 -0.55
C GLY A 91 10.90 -6.66 0.23
N ASP A 92 10.34 -7.65 -0.48
CA ASP A 92 9.58 -8.76 0.12
C ASP A 92 10.45 -9.54 1.10
N ASN A 93 10.00 -9.60 2.36
CA ASN A 93 10.74 -10.29 3.40
C ASN A 93 10.40 -11.78 3.38
N PRO A 94 11.39 -12.66 3.14
CA PRO A 94 11.17 -14.10 3.16
C PRO A 94 10.88 -14.66 4.56
N ASP A 95 11.32 -13.94 5.60
CA ASP A 95 11.08 -14.33 7.00
C ASP A 95 9.73 -13.79 7.50
N LYS A 96 8.72 -14.65 7.46
CA LYS A 96 7.37 -14.31 7.92
C LYS A 96 7.29 -13.96 9.40
N SER A 97 8.26 -14.37 10.21
CA SER A 97 8.29 -14.03 11.64
C SER A 97 8.57 -12.54 11.89
N LEU A 98 9.11 -11.86 10.88
CA LEU A 98 9.41 -10.43 10.89
C LEU A 98 8.29 -9.57 10.27
N TRP A 99 7.22 -10.17 9.75
CA TRP A 99 6.11 -9.42 9.16
C TRP A 99 5.32 -8.64 10.22
N ALA A 100 5.04 -7.38 9.94
CA ALA A 100 4.35 -6.47 10.85
C ALA A 100 5.02 -6.34 12.23
N LYS A 101 6.34 -6.49 12.29
CA LYS A 101 7.10 -6.34 13.55
C LYS A 101 7.56 -4.91 13.75
N PHE A 102 7.19 -4.33 14.90
CA PHE A 102 7.48 -2.92 15.24
C PHE A 102 8.78 -2.71 16.02
N GLY A 103 9.34 -3.75 16.57
CA GLY A 103 10.52 -3.68 17.45
C GLY A 103 11.76 -4.36 16.88
N VAL A 104 11.90 -4.43 15.55
CA VAL A 104 13.10 -5.04 14.95
C VAL A 104 14.31 -4.13 15.20
N PRO A 105 15.34 -4.61 15.92
CA PRO A 105 16.55 -3.82 16.19
C PRO A 105 17.27 -3.41 14.92
N VAL A 106 17.92 -2.23 14.93
CA VAL A 106 18.68 -1.70 13.78
C VAL A 106 19.71 -2.71 13.26
N ALA A 107 20.39 -3.44 14.16
CA ALA A 107 21.37 -4.46 13.79
C ALA A 107 20.80 -5.64 12.98
N GLN A 108 19.48 -5.82 12.97
CA GLN A 108 18.79 -6.88 12.22
C GLN A 108 18.19 -6.36 10.89
N TRP A 109 18.30 -5.06 10.63
CA TRP A 109 17.81 -4.53 9.36
C TRP A 109 18.64 -5.02 8.19
N LYS A 110 17.95 -5.34 7.11
CA LYS A 110 18.58 -5.65 5.83
C LYS A 110 18.20 -4.57 4.82
N ASP A 111 19.18 -4.11 4.05
CA ASP A 111 18.94 -3.11 3.02
C ASP A 111 17.96 -3.65 1.97
N GLY A 112 16.96 -2.82 1.64
CA GLY A 112 15.93 -3.17 0.66
C GLY A 112 14.95 -4.25 1.10
N ILE A 113 14.99 -4.75 2.34
CA ILE A 113 14.03 -5.72 2.89
C ILE A 113 13.21 -5.07 4.00
N PHE A 114 11.89 -5.16 3.91
CA PHE A 114 10.97 -4.52 4.84
C PHE A 114 10.56 -5.42 6.00
N THR A 115 9.99 -4.80 7.05
CA THR A 115 9.35 -5.51 8.16
C THR A 115 7.91 -5.06 8.39
N ALA A 116 7.63 -3.77 8.29
CA ALA A 116 6.30 -3.21 8.48
C ALA A 116 6.09 -1.94 7.63
N PRO A 117 6.15 -2.01 6.28
CA PRO A 117 5.90 -0.86 5.42
C PRO A 117 4.53 -0.27 5.72
N HIS A 118 4.49 1.05 5.98
CA HIS A 118 3.27 1.70 6.45
C HIS A 118 2.95 2.98 5.68
N GLY A 119 3.94 3.83 5.46
CA GLY A 119 3.86 5.01 4.62
C GLY A 119 4.74 4.88 3.39
N LEU A 120 4.33 5.44 2.27
CA LEU A 120 5.15 5.59 1.08
C LEU A 120 4.76 6.81 0.25
N CYS A 121 5.69 7.25 -0.58
CA CYS A 121 5.43 8.22 -1.65
C CYS A 121 6.45 8.06 -2.78
N PHE A 122 6.03 8.46 -3.98
CA PHE A 122 6.94 8.66 -5.11
C PHE A 122 7.58 10.05 -5.07
N ASP A 123 8.82 10.16 -5.55
CA ASP A 123 9.36 11.43 -6.02
C ASP A 123 9.10 11.62 -7.54
N LYS A 124 9.39 12.82 -8.06
CA LYS A 124 9.19 13.15 -9.48
C LYS A 124 10.02 12.29 -10.45
N SER A 125 11.07 11.64 -9.95
CA SER A 125 11.94 10.75 -10.74
C SER A 125 11.46 9.29 -10.73
N GLY A 126 10.42 8.99 -9.95
CA GLY A 126 9.87 7.64 -9.78
C GLY A 126 10.57 6.79 -8.73
N ASN A 127 11.45 7.39 -7.92
CA ASN A 127 11.93 6.71 -6.72
C ASN A 127 10.81 6.61 -5.68
N ILE A 128 10.83 5.55 -4.88
CA ILE A 128 9.83 5.35 -3.82
C ILE A 128 10.52 5.48 -2.47
N TYR A 129 9.98 6.33 -1.60
CA TYR A 129 10.37 6.43 -0.20
C TYR A 129 9.36 5.65 0.61
N VAL A 130 9.84 4.73 1.43
CA VAL A 130 9.01 3.82 2.22
C VAL A 130 9.39 3.95 3.68
N GLN A 131 8.40 4.20 4.53
CA GLN A 131 8.57 4.22 5.97
C GLN A 131 8.09 2.88 6.55
N ASP A 132 8.99 2.16 7.21
CA ASP A 132 8.61 1.05 8.08
C ASP A 132 8.02 1.60 9.39
N TRP A 133 6.86 1.15 9.78
CA TRP A 133 6.30 1.42 11.10
C TRP A 133 7.06 0.61 12.16
N ASN A 134 8.21 1.16 12.55
CA ASN A 134 9.13 0.52 13.47
C ASN A 134 9.54 1.53 14.54
N ALA A 135 9.52 1.13 15.81
CA ALA A 135 9.91 1.96 16.94
C ALA A 135 11.35 2.50 16.83
N THR A 136 12.20 1.85 16.04
CA THR A 136 13.59 2.28 15.78
C THR A 136 13.73 3.26 14.62
N GLY A 137 12.62 3.61 13.91
CA GLY A 137 12.56 4.68 12.90
C GLY A 137 13.36 4.37 11.64
N ARG A 138 12.70 3.75 10.62
CA ARG A 138 13.36 3.41 9.35
C ARG A 138 12.65 4.05 8.17
N VAL A 139 13.41 4.73 7.31
CA VAL A 139 12.99 5.15 5.97
C VAL A 139 13.93 4.54 4.94
N THR A 140 13.37 3.91 3.93
CA THR A 140 14.11 3.29 2.82
C THR A 140 13.78 4.00 1.52
N LYS A 141 14.81 4.37 0.75
CA LYS A 141 14.65 4.85 -0.62
C LYS A 141 14.89 3.70 -1.60
N LEU A 142 13.88 3.39 -2.42
CA LEU A 142 14.00 2.49 -3.56
C LEU A 142 14.24 3.34 -4.82
N VAL A 143 15.36 3.12 -5.48
CA VAL A 143 15.77 3.90 -6.67
C VAL A 143 15.24 3.21 -7.93
N LYS A 144 14.50 3.97 -8.75
CA LYS A 144 14.09 3.52 -10.08
C LYS A 144 15.33 3.37 -10.98
N LYS A 145 15.48 2.21 -11.57
CA LYS A 145 16.49 1.93 -12.60
C LYS A 145 15.92 2.10 -14.00
#